data_16f4c2ac8382e82187fca1e0da295fa4
#
_entry.id   16f4c2ac8382e82187fca1e0da295fa4
#
_cell.length_a   1.000
_cell.length_b   1.000
_cell.length_c   1.000
_cell.angle_alpha   90.00
_cell.angle_beta   90.00
_cell.angle_gamma   90.00
#
_symmetry.space_group_name_H-M   'P 1'
#
loop_
_entity.id
_entity.type
_entity.pdbx_description
1 polymer ?
#
loop_
_entity_poly.entity_id
_entity_poly.type
_entity_poly.pdbx_seq_one_letter_code
_entity_poly.pdbx_strand_id
1 'polypeptide(L)'
;MSLTDPQTRYVNFYTDFAFKKLFGTEANKDLLLSFLNSCFEGTEHFLDITYLNTENLGVTATERRAVFDVYCETEKGEKILIEMQNGEQQFFKDRSIFYSTFPIREQAKQGKSWDYELKRVYTICFLNFTFDNDSDFTHTVKLVDMTTGKEFYDKLSYLYLEMPKYNTPLTEESSLYDKWLFAIKHLGDLDERPAELREAIFNRLFEQAEIAKYTPVERQDYEESLKNFRDWYSCLITAERKGRAEGRKEERLSIARNLKASGALTISQIAMATNLTEDEAEKA
;
A
#
# COMPACT_ATOMS: atom_id res chain seq x y z
N MET A 1 3.12 12.82 -6.54
CA MET A 1 1.74 12.36 -6.73
C MET A 1 0.87 13.57 -7.04
N SER A 2 0.31 13.64 -8.23
CA SER A 2 -0.63 14.70 -8.60
C SER A 2 -1.94 14.44 -7.86
N LEU A 3 -2.49 15.47 -7.20
CA LEU A 3 -3.89 15.44 -6.76
C LEU A 3 -4.70 15.49 -8.05
N THR A 4 -5.28 14.37 -8.46
CA THR A 4 -6.03 14.26 -9.71
C THR A 4 -6.99 15.45 -9.89
N ASP A 5 -6.91 16.08 -11.05
CA ASP A 5 -7.80 17.15 -11.47
C ASP A 5 -9.25 16.63 -11.46
N PRO A 6 -10.27 17.42 -11.09
CA PRO A 6 -11.67 17.02 -11.20
C PRO A 6 -12.12 16.61 -12.62
N GLN A 7 -11.28 16.77 -13.64
CA GLN A 7 -11.53 16.39 -15.03
C GLN A 7 -10.79 15.11 -15.50
N THR A 8 -10.16 14.33 -14.60
CA THR A 8 -9.46 13.11 -15.01
C THR A 8 -10.43 12.11 -15.66
N ARG A 9 -9.97 11.44 -16.72
CA ARG A 9 -10.75 10.46 -17.47
C ARG A 9 -10.95 9.17 -16.70
N TYR A 10 -9.91 8.73 -15.96
CA TYR A 10 -9.88 7.45 -15.27
C TYR A 10 -9.82 7.63 -13.76
N VAL A 11 -10.31 6.63 -13.05
CA VAL A 11 -10.28 6.61 -11.59
C VAL A 11 -8.86 6.54 -11.04
N ASN A 12 -8.65 7.13 -9.88
CA ASN A 12 -7.42 6.95 -9.12
C ASN A 12 -7.48 5.60 -8.38
N PHE A 13 -6.56 4.71 -8.72
CA PHE A 13 -6.51 3.34 -8.19
C PHE A 13 -6.33 3.29 -6.65
N TYR A 14 -5.73 4.32 -6.05
CA TYR A 14 -5.51 4.43 -4.60
C TYR A 14 -6.76 4.82 -3.81
N THR A 15 -7.89 5.06 -4.46
CA THR A 15 -9.16 5.26 -3.76
C THR A 15 -9.77 3.90 -3.39
N ASP A 16 -10.42 3.82 -2.22
CA ASP A 16 -11.09 2.59 -1.76
C ASP A 16 -12.11 2.07 -2.78
N PHE A 17 -12.90 2.99 -3.35
CA PHE A 17 -13.88 2.65 -4.39
C PHE A 17 -13.22 2.02 -5.63
N ALA A 18 -12.18 2.67 -6.20
CA ALA A 18 -11.56 2.18 -7.42
C ALA A 18 -10.85 0.83 -7.20
N PHE A 19 -10.15 0.68 -6.08
CA PHE A 19 -9.48 -0.56 -5.73
C PHE A 19 -10.48 -1.72 -5.63
N LYS A 20 -11.56 -1.54 -4.85
CA LYS A 20 -12.61 -2.55 -4.69
C LYS A 20 -13.37 -2.82 -5.99
N LYS A 21 -13.66 -1.79 -6.79
CA LYS A 21 -14.33 -1.97 -8.09
C LYS A 21 -13.47 -2.76 -9.06
N LEU A 22 -12.19 -2.44 -9.18
CA LEU A 22 -11.30 -3.04 -10.18
C LEU A 22 -10.78 -4.42 -9.74
N PHE A 23 -10.53 -4.64 -8.44
CA PHE A 23 -9.94 -5.87 -7.92
C PHE A 23 -10.86 -6.67 -7.00
N GLY A 24 -11.94 -6.11 -6.49
CA GLY A 24 -12.79 -6.73 -5.47
C GLY A 24 -14.16 -7.21 -5.97
N THR A 25 -14.42 -7.23 -7.28
CA THR A 25 -15.74 -7.61 -7.82
C THR A 25 -15.66 -8.84 -8.74
N GLU A 26 -16.68 -9.71 -8.68
CA GLU A 26 -16.78 -10.88 -9.56
C GLU A 26 -16.76 -10.48 -11.05
N ALA A 27 -17.34 -9.33 -11.40
CA ALA A 27 -17.36 -8.83 -12.78
C ALA A 27 -15.97 -8.52 -13.34
N ASN A 28 -15.00 -8.18 -12.47
CA ASN A 28 -13.64 -7.79 -12.83
C ASN A 28 -12.58 -8.76 -12.28
N LYS A 29 -12.99 -9.99 -11.97
CA LYS A 29 -12.13 -11.05 -11.44
C LYS A 29 -10.91 -11.33 -12.32
N ASP A 30 -11.08 -11.22 -13.62
CA ASP A 30 -10.02 -11.38 -14.61
C ASP A 30 -8.87 -10.36 -14.46
N LEU A 31 -9.18 -9.12 -14.03
CA LEU A 31 -8.19 -8.09 -13.75
C LEU A 31 -7.29 -8.52 -12.58
N LEU A 32 -7.92 -8.91 -11.47
CA LEU A 32 -7.18 -9.38 -10.30
C LEU A 32 -6.37 -10.65 -10.61
N LEU A 33 -6.97 -11.61 -11.31
CA LEU A 33 -6.31 -12.88 -11.66
C LEU A 33 -5.08 -12.64 -12.54
N SER A 34 -5.18 -11.73 -13.53
CA SER A 34 -4.04 -11.33 -14.37
C SER A 34 -2.93 -10.67 -13.56
N PHE A 35 -3.27 -9.78 -12.64
CA PHE A 35 -2.30 -9.16 -11.74
C PHE A 35 -1.60 -10.20 -10.87
N LEU A 36 -2.37 -11.08 -10.20
CA LEU A 36 -1.81 -12.13 -9.34
C LEU A 36 -0.85 -13.04 -10.12
N ASN A 37 -1.24 -13.50 -11.31
CA ASN A 37 -0.39 -14.33 -12.14
C ASN A 37 0.89 -13.60 -12.59
N SER A 38 0.86 -12.28 -12.76
CA SER A 38 2.06 -11.50 -13.04
C SER A 38 3.00 -11.37 -11.82
N CYS A 39 2.46 -11.31 -10.60
CA CYS A 39 3.26 -11.26 -9.37
C CYS A 39 4.00 -12.57 -9.09
N PHE A 40 3.43 -13.70 -9.50
CA PHE A 40 3.93 -15.04 -9.19
C PHE A 40 4.43 -15.79 -10.43
N GLU A 41 4.74 -15.07 -11.51
CA GLU A 41 5.24 -15.65 -12.75
C GLU A 41 6.44 -16.57 -12.49
N GLY A 42 6.38 -17.79 -13.04
CA GLY A 42 7.41 -18.82 -12.87
C GLY A 42 7.38 -19.59 -11.54
N THR A 43 6.53 -19.19 -10.59
CA THR A 43 6.40 -19.86 -9.28
C THR A 43 5.01 -20.46 -9.04
N GLU A 44 3.96 -19.71 -9.29
CA GLU A 44 2.56 -20.14 -9.15
C GLU A 44 1.74 -19.67 -10.36
N HIS A 45 0.67 -20.39 -10.63
CA HIS A 45 -0.33 -20.00 -11.63
C HIS A 45 -1.73 -20.30 -11.08
N PHE A 46 -2.53 -19.25 -10.94
CA PHE A 46 -3.91 -19.30 -10.48
C PHE A 46 -4.85 -19.38 -11.69
N LEU A 47 -5.70 -20.41 -11.71
CA LEU A 47 -6.69 -20.61 -12.77
C LEU A 47 -7.98 -19.85 -12.50
N ASP A 48 -8.38 -19.80 -11.24
CA ASP A 48 -9.60 -19.13 -10.80
C ASP A 48 -9.48 -18.68 -9.34
N ILE A 49 -10.28 -17.69 -8.97
CA ILE A 49 -10.44 -17.21 -7.58
C ILE A 49 -11.92 -17.06 -7.24
N THR A 50 -12.25 -17.25 -5.97
CA THR A 50 -13.58 -17.01 -5.41
C THR A 50 -13.45 -15.94 -4.34
N TYR A 51 -14.23 -14.86 -4.44
CA TYR A 51 -14.25 -13.82 -3.40
C TYR A 51 -14.90 -14.33 -2.13
N LEU A 52 -14.31 -13.96 -1.00
CA LEU A 52 -14.78 -14.30 0.33
C LEU A 52 -15.26 -13.03 1.05
N ASN A 53 -15.93 -13.22 2.18
CA ASN A 53 -16.34 -12.08 3.00
C ASN A 53 -15.10 -11.35 3.54
N THR A 54 -15.02 -10.05 3.24
CA THR A 54 -13.91 -9.19 3.67
C THR A 54 -14.01 -8.76 5.13
N GLU A 55 -15.20 -8.87 5.75
CA GLU A 55 -15.40 -8.60 7.17
C GLU A 55 -15.25 -9.87 8.00
N ASN A 56 -14.08 -10.04 8.60
CA ASN A 56 -13.89 -11.13 9.56
C ASN A 56 -14.25 -10.61 10.96
N LEU A 57 -15.44 -10.98 11.39
CA LEU A 57 -15.92 -10.74 12.74
C LEU A 57 -15.22 -11.73 13.66
N GLY A 58 -14.42 -11.25 14.62
CA GLY A 58 -13.82 -12.11 15.64
C GLY A 58 -14.84 -13.07 16.27
N VAL A 59 -14.38 -14.22 16.71
CA VAL A 59 -15.24 -15.29 17.26
C VAL A 59 -16.03 -14.83 18.49
N THR A 60 -15.53 -13.80 19.19
CA THR A 60 -16.19 -13.18 20.35
C THR A 60 -16.42 -11.69 20.15
N ALA A 61 -17.39 -11.11 20.84
CA ALA A 61 -17.70 -9.67 20.79
C ALA A 61 -16.54 -8.77 21.24
N THR A 62 -15.53 -9.33 21.92
CA THR A 62 -14.34 -8.63 22.42
C THR A 62 -13.13 -8.74 21.49
N GLU A 63 -13.16 -9.64 20.51
CA GLU A 63 -12.07 -9.76 19.54
C GLU A 63 -12.06 -8.59 18.54
N ARG A 64 -10.85 -8.15 18.21
CA ARG A 64 -10.67 -7.10 17.21
C ARG A 64 -11.07 -7.64 15.84
N ARG A 65 -11.94 -6.92 15.13
CA ARG A 65 -12.37 -7.24 13.77
C ARG A 65 -11.24 -6.96 12.79
N ALA A 66 -11.10 -7.79 11.77
CA ALA A 66 -10.32 -7.49 10.59
C ALA A 66 -11.27 -7.18 9.43
N VAL A 67 -10.99 -6.10 8.72
CA VAL A 67 -11.67 -5.76 7.47
C VAL A 67 -10.59 -5.72 6.40
N PHE A 68 -10.75 -6.55 5.38
CA PHE A 68 -9.83 -6.66 4.26
C PHE A 68 -10.37 -5.88 3.06
N ASP A 69 -9.48 -5.32 2.25
CA ASP A 69 -9.94 -4.66 1.03
C ASP A 69 -10.39 -5.70 -0.01
N VAL A 70 -9.58 -6.75 -0.21
CA VAL A 70 -9.94 -7.91 -1.04
C VAL A 70 -9.51 -9.18 -0.32
N TYR A 71 -10.40 -10.15 -0.26
CA TYR A 71 -10.14 -11.48 0.27
C TYR A 71 -10.69 -12.54 -0.68
N CYS A 72 -9.85 -13.47 -1.12
CA CYS A 72 -10.26 -14.52 -2.03
C CYS A 72 -9.56 -15.86 -1.75
N GLU A 73 -10.12 -16.92 -2.36
CA GLU A 73 -9.61 -18.28 -2.33
C GLU A 73 -9.34 -18.75 -3.76
N THR A 74 -8.21 -19.42 -3.97
CA THR A 74 -7.87 -20.03 -5.25
C THR A 74 -8.59 -21.36 -5.44
N GLU A 75 -8.56 -21.92 -6.64
CA GLU A 75 -9.09 -23.25 -6.95
C GLU A 75 -8.43 -24.38 -6.14
N LYS A 76 -7.23 -24.12 -5.56
CA LYS A 76 -6.51 -25.06 -4.68
C LYS A 76 -6.86 -24.89 -3.20
N GLY A 77 -7.74 -23.92 -2.87
CA GLY A 77 -8.11 -23.59 -1.49
C GLY A 77 -7.11 -22.69 -0.77
N GLU A 78 -6.17 -22.09 -1.48
CA GLU A 78 -5.21 -21.12 -0.93
C GLU A 78 -5.88 -19.79 -0.70
N LYS A 79 -5.47 -19.07 0.32
CA LYS A 79 -6.09 -17.80 0.72
C LYS A 79 -5.22 -16.61 0.30
N ILE A 80 -5.84 -15.61 -0.28
CA ILE A 80 -5.16 -14.39 -0.72
C ILE A 80 -5.84 -13.19 -0.09
N LEU A 81 -5.08 -12.44 0.69
CA LEU A 81 -5.44 -11.13 1.24
C LEU A 81 -4.75 -10.05 0.42
N ILE A 82 -5.48 -9.02 0.01
CA ILE A 82 -4.89 -7.88 -0.69
C ILE A 82 -5.36 -6.60 0.00
N GLU A 83 -4.40 -5.74 0.30
CA GLU A 83 -4.60 -4.48 1.03
C GLU A 83 -4.02 -3.32 0.24
N MET A 84 -4.76 -2.21 0.18
CA MET A 84 -4.28 -0.92 -0.32
C MET A 84 -4.09 0.03 0.84
N GLN A 85 -2.85 0.30 1.20
CA GLN A 85 -2.52 1.14 2.34
C GLN A 85 -1.95 2.48 1.89
N ASN A 86 -2.71 3.55 2.05
CA ASN A 86 -2.33 4.88 1.59
C ASN A 86 -1.35 5.60 2.52
N GLY A 87 -1.39 5.36 3.83
CA GLY A 87 -0.58 6.04 4.81
C GLY A 87 0.22 5.12 5.70
N GLU A 88 1.41 5.55 6.05
CA GLU A 88 2.24 4.87 7.03
C GLU A 88 1.50 4.80 8.38
N GLN A 89 1.48 3.61 8.95
CA GLN A 89 1.00 3.35 10.31
C GLN A 89 2.15 2.78 11.12
N GLN A 90 2.36 3.31 12.32
CA GLN A 90 3.47 2.94 13.21
C GLN A 90 3.65 1.42 13.38
N PHE A 91 2.56 0.65 13.34
CA PHE A 91 2.56 -0.81 13.52
C PHE A 91 1.99 -1.53 12.29
N PHE A 92 2.33 -1.06 11.09
CA PHE A 92 1.81 -1.66 9.87
C PHE A 92 2.27 -3.13 9.69
N LYS A 93 3.54 -3.43 9.97
CA LYS A 93 4.07 -4.80 9.89
C LYS A 93 3.34 -5.74 10.85
N ASP A 94 3.11 -5.30 12.10
CA ASP A 94 2.31 -6.07 13.09
C ASP A 94 0.87 -6.30 12.61
N ARG A 95 0.24 -5.26 12.05
CA ARG A 95 -1.13 -5.35 11.52
C ARG A 95 -1.23 -6.36 10.38
N SER A 96 -0.30 -6.36 9.42
CA SER A 96 -0.31 -7.29 8.28
C SER A 96 -0.14 -8.74 8.74
N ILE A 97 0.74 -8.99 9.73
CA ILE A 97 0.89 -10.30 10.35
C ILE A 97 -0.38 -10.69 11.11
N PHE A 98 -0.96 -9.79 11.91
CA PHE A 98 -2.21 -10.05 12.61
C PHE A 98 -3.34 -10.42 11.63
N TYR A 99 -3.48 -9.70 10.52
CA TYR A 99 -4.50 -9.97 9.50
C TYR A 99 -4.33 -11.35 8.87
N SER A 100 -3.11 -11.79 8.59
CA SER A 100 -2.86 -13.13 8.04
C SER A 100 -3.25 -14.28 8.98
N THR A 101 -3.42 -14.02 10.28
CA THR A 101 -3.86 -15.04 11.23
C THR A 101 -5.32 -15.46 11.03
N PHE A 102 -6.16 -14.59 10.48
CA PHE A 102 -7.58 -14.90 10.26
C PHE A 102 -7.77 -16.03 9.25
N PRO A 103 -7.23 -15.97 8.02
CA PRO A 103 -7.33 -17.07 7.08
C PRO A 103 -6.63 -18.35 7.55
N ILE A 104 -5.62 -18.27 8.42
CA ILE A 104 -5.03 -19.46 9.06
C ILE A 104 -6.04 -20.08 10.04
N ARG A 105 -6.66 -19.28 10.90
CA ARG A 105 -7.66 -19.76 11.87
C ARG A 105 -8.92 -20.31 11.21
N GLU A 106 -9.39 -19.71 10.12
CA GLU A 106 -10.55 -20.19 9.36
C GLU A 106 -10.37 -21.60 8.81
N GLN A 107 -9.14 -22.04 8.57
CA GLN A 107 -8.84 -23.38 8.08
C GLN A 107 -8.98 -24.45 9.17
N ALA A 108 -9.01 -24.04 10.45
CA ALA A 108 -9.16 -24.96 11.56
C ALA A 108 -10.55 -25.61 11.55
N LYS A 109 -10.61 -26.91 11.28
CA LYS A 109 -11.84 -27.71 11.28
C LYS A 109 -12.09 -28.31 12.64
N GLN A 110 -13.35 -28.28 13.10
CA GLN A 110 -13.75 -29.01 14.29
C GLN A 110 -13.80 -30.53 13.99
N GLY A 111 -13.18 -31.34 14.87
CA GLY A 111 -13.24 -32.78 14.80
C GLY A 111 -11.87 -33.49 14.88
N LYS A 112 -11.90 -34.83 15.11
CA LYS A 112 -10.67 -35.62 15.28
C LYS A 112 -9.93 -35.93 13.97
N SER A 113 -10.50 -35.60 12.82
CA SER A 113 -9.93 -35.92 11.51
C SER A 113 -9.06 -34.81 10.89
N TRP A 114 -8.96 -33.63 11.53
CA TRP A 114 -8.07 -32.61 11.07
C TRP A 114 -6.65 -32.81 11.61
N ASP A 115 -5.70 -32.93 10.70
CA ASP A 115 -4.28 -33.21 10.95
C ASP A 115 -3.38 -31.98 10.94
N TYR A 116 -3.98 -30.77 11.05
CA TYR A 116 -3.30 -29.47 11.03
C TYR A 116 -2.68 -29.09 9.66
N GLU A 117 -3.03 -29.78 8.56
CA GLU A 117 -2.61 -29.32 7.24
C GLU A 117 -3.25 -27.96 6.91
N LEU A 118 -2.40 -26.97 6.63
CA LEU A 118 -2.83 -25.64 6.18
C LEU A 118 -2.64 -25.49 4.67
N LYS A 119 -3.55 -24.78 4.02
CA LYS A 119 -3.37 -24.23 2.70
C LYS A 119 -2.57 -22.95 2.77
N ARG A 120 -1.95 -22.54 1.68
CA ARG A 120 -1.16 -21.31 1.62
C ARG A 120 -1.99 -20.07 1.93
N VAL A 121 -1.34 -19.10 2.55
CA VAL A 121 -1.87 -17.76 2.79
C VAL A 121 -0.90 -16.76 2.19
N TYR A 122 -1.38 -15.99 1.24
CA TYR A 122 -0.68 -14.87 0.63
C TYR A 122 -1.25 -13.56 1.16
N THR A 123 -0.39 -12.66 1.57
CA THR A 123 -0.78 -11.29 1.95
C THR A 123 -0.05 -10.33 1.02
N ILE A 124 -0.78 -9.60 0.18
CA ILE A 124 -0.23 -8.65 -0.79
C ILE A 124 -0.65 -7.25 -0.36
N CYS A 125 0.32 -6.37 -0.15
CA CYS A 125 0.08 -5.01 0.32
C CYS A 125 0.64 -4.00 -0.67
N PHE A 126 -0.24 -3.20 -1.26
CA PHE A 126 0.14 -1.99 -2.00
C PHE A 126 0.36 -0.87 -1.01
N LEU A 127 1.58 -0.36 -0.92
CA LEU A 127 1.96 0.69 0.02
C LEU A 127 2.18 2.00 -0.75
N ASN A 128 1.36 3.00 -0.45
CA ASN A 128 1.55 4.36 -0.96
C ASN A 128 2.49 5.19 -0.07
N PHE A 129 3.41 4.53 0.60
CA PHE A 129 4.46 5.09 1.45
C PHE A 129 5.67 4.15 1.44
N THR A 130 6.80 4.61 2.00
CA THR A 130 8.01 3.81 2.15
C THR A 130 8.20 3.47 3.61
N PHE A 131 8.48 2.22 3.96
CA PHE A 131 8.72 1.78 5.33
C PHE A 131 10.16 1.37 5.61
N ASP A 132 10.97 1.19 4.56
CA ASP A 132 12.41 0.93 4.65
C ASP A 132 13.21 1.92 3.79
N ASN A 133 14.48 2.16 4.17
CA ASN A 133 15.36 3.13 3.49
C ASN A 133 16.20 2.50 2.37
N ASP A 134 15.96 1.23 2.03
CA ASP A 134 16.59 0.59 0.89
C ASP A 134 16.03 1.09 -0.45
N SER A 135 16.61 0.65 -1.56
CA SER A 135 16.18 1.02 -2.92
C SER A 135 15.08 0.11 -3.47
N ASP A 136 14.83 -1.03 -2.83
CA ASP A 136 13.93 -2.03 -3.36
C ASP A 136 12.47 -1.63 -3.11
N PHE A 137 11.65 -1.73 -4.15
CA PHE A 137 10.23 -1.44 -4.04
C PHE A 137 9.39 -2.66 -3.71
N THR A 138 9.94 -3.87 -3.86
CA THR A 138 9.25 -5.15 -3.63
C THR A 138 9.95 -5.93 -2.54
N HIS A 139 9.19 -6.34 -1.53
CA HIS A 139 9.68 -7.17 -0.44
C HIS A 139 8.86 -8.45 -0.34
N THR A 140 9.50 -9.59 -0.60
CA THR A 140 8.92 -10.91 -0.38
C THR A 140 9.38 -11.44 0.97
N VAL A 141 8.44 -11.59 1.91
CA VAL A 141 8.74 -12.03 3.27
C VAL A 141 8.17 -13.42 3.52
N LYS A 142 9.02 -14.30 4.06
CA LYS A 142 8.70 -15.70 4.38
C LYS A 142 9.30 -16.10 5.72
N LEU A 143 8.88 -17.24 6.26
CA LEU A 143 9.48 -17.84 7.45
C LEU A 143 10.78 -18.57 7.07
N VAL A 144 11.89 -18.16 7.68
CA VAL A 144 13.23 -18.69 7.42
C VAL A 144 13.84 -19.22 8.72
N ASP A 145 14.49 -20.38 8.66
CA ASP A 145 15.34 -20.88 9.73
C ASP A 145 16.64 -20.02 9.76
N MET A 146 16.77 -19.22 10.80
CA MET A 146 17.91 -18.29 10.94
C MET A 146 19.25 -18.99 11.12
N THR A 147 19.28 -20.28 11.49
CA THR A 147 20.51 -21.05 11.63
C THR A 147 21.03 -21.53 10.28
N THR A 148 20.13 -21.97 9.43
CA THR A 148 20.48 -22.58 8.13
C THR A 148 20.32 -21.64 6.94
N GLY A 149 19.59 -20.53 7.10
CA GLY A 149 19.21 -19.62 6.04
C GLY A 149 18.16 -20.18 5.06
N LYS A 150 17.60 -21.35 5.36
CA LYS A 150 16.62 -22.03 4.48
C LYS A 150 15.20 -21.61 4.83
N GLU A 151 14.34 -21.60 3.81
CA GLU A 151 12.91 -21.45 4.01
C GLU A 151 12.40 -22.57 4.91
N PHE A 152 11.84 -22.21 6.07
CA PHE A 152 11.31 -23.15 7.06
C PHE A 152 9.88 -23.59 6.72
N TYR A 153 9.08 -22.65 6.21
CA TYR A 153 7.67 -22.88 5.90
C TYR A 153 7.23 -22.07 4.68
N ASP A 154 6.80 -22.73 3.66
CA ASP A 154 6.50 -22.16 2.34
C ASP A 154 5.05 -21.68 2.16
N LYS A 155 4.13 -22.04 3.09
CA LYS A 155 2.70 -21.77 2.96
C LYS A 155 2.25 -20.45 3.60
N LEU A 156 3.16 -19.60 4.07
CA LEU A 156 2.87 -18.26 4.57
C LEU A 156 3.84 -17.26 3.93
N SER A 157 3.31 -16.35 3.13
CA SER A 157 4.13 -15.35 2.46
C SER A 157 3.45 -13.99 2.39
N TYR A 158 4.28 -12.94 2.44
CA TYR A 158 3.87 -11.56 2.30
C TYR A 158 4.61 -10.94 1.12
N LEU A 159 3.89 -10.14 0.34
CA LEU A 159 4.43 -9.34 -0.73
C LEU A 159 4.07 -7.88 -0.44
N TYR A 160 5.08 -7.06 -0.12
CA TYR A 160 4.90 -5.63 0.06
C TYR A 160 5.43 -4.90 -1.16
N LEU A 161 4.63 -3.98 -1.70
CA LEU A 161 4.93 -3.18 -2.88
C LEU A 161 4.96 -1.71 -2.47
N GLU A 162 6.17 -1.16 -2.27
CA GLU A 162 6.38 0.25 -1.94
C GLU A 162 6.27 1.11 -3.20
N MET A 163 5.06 1.44 -3.60
CA MET A 163 4.76 2.11 -4.86
C MET A 163 5.49 3.45 -5.10
N PRO A 164 5.81 4.28 -4.07
CA PRO A 164 6.62 5.47 -4.29
C PRO A 164 8.03 5.18 -4.84
N LYS A 165 8.62 4.03 -4.50
CA LYS A 165 9.96 3.63 -5.00
C LYS A 165 9.92 3.06 -6.43
N TYR A 166 8.76 2.57 -6.90
CA TYR A 166 8.61 2.06 -8.26
C TYR A 166 8.70 3.21 -9.27
N ASN A 167 9.77 3.23 -10.08
CA ASN A 167 10.03 4.26 -11.08
C ASN A 167 10.50 3.66 -12.43
N THR A 168 10.22 2.37 -12.65
CA THR A 168 10.56 1.69 -13.91
C THR A 168 9.79 2.32 -15.07
N PRO A 169 10.49 2.76 -16.13
CA PRO A 169 9.82 3.31 -17.30
C PRO A 169 8.98 2.23 -18.01
N LEU A 170 7.80 2.63 -18.49
CA LEU A 170 6.99 1.77 -19.33
C LEU A 170 7.59 1.70 -20.75
N THR A 171 7.82 0.49 -21.24
CA THR A 171 8.31 0.21 -22.59
C THR A 171 7.50 -0.92 -23.21
N GLU A 172 7.65 -1.12 -24.51
CA GLU A 172 7.04 -2.25 -25.23
C GLU A 172 7.47 -3.63 -24.66
N GLU A 173 8.69 -3.70 -24.14
CA GLU A 173 9.33 -4.92 -23.59
C GLU A 173 9.09 -5.11 -22.09
N SER A 174 8.39 -4.15 -21.46
CA SER A 174 8.05 -4.26 -20.03
C SER A 174 7.29 -5.56 -19.74
N SER A 175 7.66 -6.24 -18.66
CA SER A 175 6.97 -7.44 -18.17
C SER A 175 5.49 -7.14 -17.88
N LEU A 176 4.64 -8.17 -17.88
CA LEU A 176 3.23 -8.00 -17.50
C LEU A 176 3.10 -7.41 -16.09
N TYR A 177 4.01 -7.81 -15.20
CA TYR A 177 4.09 -7.28 -13.83
C TYR A 177 4.40 -5.77 -13.82
N ASP A 178 5.43 -5.32 -14.55
CA ASP A 178 5.75 -3.89 -14.64
C ASP A 178 4.61 -3.08 -15.26
N LYS A 179 3.95 -3.63 -16.28
CA LYS A 179 2.77 -3.01 -16.90
C LYS A 179 1.63 -2.83 -15.90
N TRP A 180 1.38 -3.83 -15.05
CA TRP A 180 0.41 -3.73 -13.97
C TRP A 180 0.79 -2.67 -12.93
N LEU A 181 2.05 -2.66 -12.47
CA LEU A 181 2.53 -1.67 -11.50
C LEU A 181 2.45 -0.25 -12.05
N PHE A 182 2.82 -0.07 -13.33
CA PHE A 182 2.66 1.21 -14.01
C PHE A 182 1.19 1.65 -14.05
N ALA A 183 0.29 0.75 -14.48
CA ALA A 183 -1.13 1.06 -14.54
C ALA A 183 -1.69 1.43 -13.16
N ILE A 184 -1.40 0.65 -12.13
CA ILE A 184 -1.83 0.92 -10.75
C ILE A 184 -1.33 2.29 -10.26
N LYS A 185 -0.07 2.62 -10.56
CA LYS A 185 0.54 3.86 -10.10
C LYS A 185 0.01 5.10 -10.81
N HIS A 186 -0.27 4.99 -12.12
CA HIS A 186 -0.49 6.16 -12.99
C HIS A 186 -1.91 6.28 -13.54
N LEU A 187 -2.79 5.29 -13.36
CA LEU A 187 -4.13 5.25 -13.97
C LEU A 187 -4.90 6.56 -13.85
N GLY A 188 -4.90 7.16 -12.66
CA GLY A 188 -5.62 8.41 -12.40
C GLY A 188 -5.00 9.66 -13.01
N ASP A 189 -3.78 9.57 -13.53
CA ASP A 189 -3.05 10.70 -14.15
C ASP A 189 -3.05 10.61 -15.70
N LEU A 190 -3.66 9.55 -16.28
CA LEU A 190 -3.67 9.30 -17.70
C LEU A 190 -4.93 9.85 -18.37
N ASP A 191 -4.76 10.45 -19.56
CA ASP A 191 -5.87 10.86 -20.44
C ASP A 191 -6.28 9.77 -21.42
N GLU A 192 -5.32 8.89 -21.77
CA GLU A 192 -5.53 7.76 -22.68
C GLU A 192 -4.66 6.57 -22.27
N ARG A 193 -5.01 5.38 -22.76
CA ARG A 193 -4.24 4.18 -22.53
C ARG A 193 -2.92 4.25 -23.32
N PRO A 194 -1.75 4.13 -22.66
CA PRO A 194 -0.46 4.03 -23.35
C PRO A 194 -0.41 2.87 -24.36
N ALA A 195 0.24 3.10 -25.49
CA ALA A 195 0.36 2.10 -26.55
C ALA A 195 1.11 0.84 -26.13
N GLU A 196 1.98 0.96 -25.14
CA GLU A 196 2.78 -0.13 -24.54
C GLU A 196 1.93 -1.13 -23.76
N LEU A 197 0.75 -0.71 -23.26
CA LEU A 197 -0.23 -1.58 -22.59
C LEU A 197 -1.11 -2.28 -23.64
N ARG A 198 -0.54 -3.21 -24.41
CA ARG A 198 -1.17 -3.83 -25.59
C ARG A 198 -2.09 -4.99 -25.26
N GLU A 199 -1.88 -5.65 -24.12
CA GLU A 199 -2.61 -6.85 -23.75
C GLU A 199 -4.10 -6.53 -23.57
N ALA A 200 -4.96 -7.47 -23.98
CA ALA A 200 -6.42 -7.30 -23.91
C ALA A 200 -6.93 -6.96 -22.51
N ILE A 201 -6.20 -7.43 -21.49
CA ILE A 201 -6.55 -7.16 -20.09
C ILE A 201 -6.48 -5.67 -19.74
N PHE A 202 -5.54 -4.92 -20.33
CA PHE A 202 -5.47 -3.48 -20.12
C PHE A 202 -6.57 -2.72 -20.86
N ASN A 203 -7.03 -3.20 -22.02
CA ASN A 203 -8.23 -2.64 -22.65
C ASN A 203 -9.40 -2.69 -21.68
N ARG A 204 -9.59 -3.86 -21.04
CA ARG A 204 -10.64 -4.06 -20.06
C ARG A 204 -10.43 -3.21 -18.81
N LEU A 205 -9.20 -3.13 -18.29
CA LEU A 205 -8.88 -2.25 -17.15
C LEU A 205 -9.31 -0.80 -17.42
N PHE A 206 -8.85 -0.23 -18.54
CA PHE A 206 -9.16 1.15 -18.91
C PHE A 206 -10.65 1.38 -19.19
N GLU A 207 -11.34 0.38 -19.75
CA GLU A 207 -12.78 0.42 -19.93
C GLU A 207 -13.55 0.47 -18.60
N GLN A 208 -13.14 -0.34 -17.63
CA GLN A 208 -13.76 -0.38 -16.29
C GLN A 208 -13.37 0.83 -15.43
N ALA A 209 -12.24 1.44 -15.70
CA ALA A 209 -11.74 2.61 -14.98
C ALA A 209 -12.30 3.95 -15.49
N GLU A 210 -12.97 3.96 -16.65
CA GLU A 210 -13.44 5.20 -17.30
C GLU A 210 -14.65 5.78 -16.60
N ILE A 211 -14.46 6.92 -15.92
CA ILE A 211 -15.48 7.57 -15.07
C ILE A 211 -16.76 7.91 -15.84
N ALA A 212 -16.61 8.26 -17.14
CA ALA A 212 -17.77 8.60 -17.98
C ALA A 212 -18.76 7.45 -18.16
N LYS A 213 -18.33 6.19 -17.97
CA LYS A 213 -19.13 4.98 -18.09
C LYS A 213 -19.85 4.59 -16.80
N TYR A 214 -19.58 5.29 -15.70
CA TYR A 214 -20.16 4.99 -14.40
C TYR A 214 -21.62 5.42 -14.33
N THR A 215 -22.43 4.63 -13.65
CA THR A 215 -23.76 5.03 -13.22
C THR A 215 -23.69 6.25 -12.30
N PRO A 216 -24.78 7.01 -12.13
CA PRO A 216 -24.80 8.13 -11.20
C PRO A 216 -24.40 7.74 -9.76
N VAL A 217 -24.78 6.55 -9.31
CA VAL A 217 -24.44 6.02 -7.97
C VAL A 217 -22.94 5.74 -7.88
N GLU A 218 -22.39 4.98 -8.82
CA GLU A 218 -20.95 4.67 -8.84
C GLU A 218 -20.10 5.94 -8.93
N ARG A 219 -20.57 6.94 -9.67
CA ARG A 219 -19.84 8.23 -9.75
C ARG A 219 -19.87 8.94 -8.41
N GLN A 220 -21.01 8.97 -7.71
CA GLN A 220 -21.11 9.55 -6.38
C GLN A 220 -20.20 8.84 -5.38
N ASP A 221 -20.21 7.51 -5.36
CA ASP A 221 -19.36 6.69 -4.48
C ASP A 221 -17.88 6.94 -4.76
N TYR A 222 -17.49 7.05 -6.04
CA TYR A 222 -16.13 7.40 -6.43
C TYR A 222 -15.75 8.80 -5.99
N GLU A 223 -16.59 9.81 -6.20
CA GLU A 223 -16.32 11.19 -5.80
C GLU A 223 -16.15 11.33 -4.28
N GLU A 224 -16.96 10.61 -3.49
CA GLU A 224 -16.81 10.55 -2.04
C GLU A 224 -15.49 9.87 -1.63
N SER A 225 -15.17 8.75 -2.24
CA SER A 225 -13.90 8.03 -2.00
C SER A 225 -12.68 8.88 -2.40
N LEU A 226 -12.75 9.58 -3.53
CA LEU A 226 -11.70 10.49 -3.99
C LEU A 226 -11.54 11.70 -3.05
N LYS A 227 -12.64 12.25 -2.55
CA LYS A 227 -12.60 13.32 -1.55
C LYS A 227 -11.90 12.85 -0.29
N ASN A 228 -12.29 11.69 0.25
CA ASN A 228 -11.67 11.11 1.45
C ASN A 228 -10.16 10.88 1.26
N PHE A 229 -9.75 10.40 0.08
CA PHE A 229 -8.34 10.24 -0.27
C PHE A 229 -7.59 11.58 -0.29
N ARG A 230 -8.18 12.63 -0.91
CA ARG A 230 -7.59 13.97 -0.98
C ARG A 230 -7.48 14.64 0.39
N ASP A 231 -8.51 14.52 1.21
CA ASP A 231 -8.54 15.08 2.56
C ASP A 231 -7.46 14.43 3.42
N TRP A 232 -7.36 13.10 3.38
CA TRP A 232 -6.30 12.35 4.04
C TRP A 232 -4.90 12.80 3.57
N TYR A 233 -4.67 12.87 2.26
CA TYR A 233 -3.39 13.28 1.67
C TYR A 233 -3.00 14.72 2.06
N SER A 234 -3.95 15.63 2.05
CA SER A 234 -3.75 17.02 2.50
C SER A 234 -3.35 17.10 3.98
N CYS A 235 -4.00 16.30 4.84
CA CYS A 235 -3.64 16.19 6.25
C CYS A 235 -2.21 15.64 6.43
N LEU A 236 -1.83 14.61 5.68
CA LEU A 236 -0.49 14.02 5.73
C LEU A 236 0.60 15.04 5.36
N ILE A 237 0.47 15.72 4.21
CA ILE A 237 1.42 16.75 3.77
C ILE A 237 1.52 17.88 4.79
N THR A 238 0.39 18.27 5.37
CA THR A 238 0.37 19.33 6.38
C THR A 238 1.11 18.92 7.65
N ALA A 239 0.90 17.68 8.11
CA ALA A 239 1.59 17.12 9.28
C ALA A 239 3.10 16.99 9.02
N GLU A 240 3.49 16.49 7.85
CA GLU A 240 4.90 16.38 7.45
C GLU A 240 5.60 17.75 7.39
N ARG A 241 4.95 18.74 6.78
CA ARG A 241 5.49 20.11 6.71
C ARG A 241 5.66 20.73 8.09
N LYS A 242 4.69 20.54 8.98
CA LYS A 242 4.78 21.01 10.38
C LYS A 242 5.90 20.31 11.11
N GLY A 243 5.96 18.98 11.07
CA GLY A 243 7.01 18.21 11.72
C GLY A 243 8.43 18.58 11.26
N ARG A 244 8.61 18.79 9.94
CA ARG A 244 9.91 19.28 9.39
C ARG A 244 10.24 20.68 9.89
N ALA A 245 9.26 21.57 10.00
CA ALA A 245 9.50 22.93 10.51
C ALA A 245 9.86 22.93 11.99
N GLU A 246 9.15 22.14 12.79
CA GLU A 246 9.41 21.95 14.22
C GLU A 246 10.79 21.30 14.44
N GLY A 247 11.11 20.22 13.75
CA GLY A 247 12.40 19.53 13.85
C GLY A 247 13.58 20.46 13.49
N ARG A 248 13.46 21.27 12.42
CA ARG A 248 14.49 22.28 12.08
C ARG A 248 14.64 23.34 13.17
N LYS A 249 13.54 23.74 13.81
CA LYS A 249 13.59 24.71 14.90
C LYS A 249 14.28 24.12 16.13
N GLU A 250 13.93 22.91 16.49
CA GLU A 250 14.56 22.19 17.62
C GLU A 250 16.05 21.96 17.39
N GLU A 251 16.46 21.59 16.18
CA GLU A 251 17.87 21.44 15.80
C GLU A 251 18.63 22.76 15.97
N ARG A 252 18.09 23.87 15.46
CA ARG A 252 18.70 25.20 15.62
C ARG A 252 18.83 25.60 17.07
N LEU A 253 17.81 25.35 17.90
CA LEU A 253 17.86 25.61 19.33
C LEU A 253 18.89 24.71 20.03
N SER A 254 19.02 23.45 19.63
CA SER A 254 20.04 22.55 20.15
C SER A 254 21.45 23.02 19.82
N ILE A 255 21.69 23.46 18.57
CA ILE A 255 22.96 24.02 18.15
C ILE A 255 23.26 25.33 18.93
N ALA A 256 22.27 26.21 19.11
CA ALA A 256 22.41 27.44 19.87
C ALA A 256 22.82 27.18 21.33
N ARG A 257 22.19 26.17 21.99
CA ARG A 257 22.58 25.75 23.34
C ARG A 257 24.02 25.30 23.44
N ASN A 258 24.47 24.49 22.49
CA ASN A 258 25.85 24.00 22.46
C ASN A 258 26.87 25.14 22.23
N LEU A 259 26.56 26.06 21.31
CA LEU A 259 27.40 27.22 21.04
C LEU A 259 27.45 28.18 22.26
N LYS A 260 26.35 28.42 22.93
CA LYS A 260 26.27 29.20 24.16
C LYS A 260 27.09 28.58 25.29
N ALA A 261 26.97 27.26 25.48
CA ALA A 261 27.75 26.51 26.48
C ALA A 261 29.26 26.58 26.24
N SER A 262 29.73 26.71 24.99
CA SER A 262 31.14 26.85 24.65
C SER A 262 31.75 28.16 25.09
N GLY A 263 30.93 29.19 25.30
CA GLY A 263 31.36 30.57 25.67
C GLY A 263 32.16 31.30 24.61
N ALA A 264 32.30 30.73 23.42
CA ALA A 264 33.19 31.24 22.36
C ALA A 264 32.52 32.35 21.49
N LEU A 265 31.21 32.45 21.51
CA LEU A 265 30.42 33.33 20.64
C LEU A 265 29.45 34.20 21.45
N THR A 266 29.19 35.41 20.97
CA THR A 266 28.16 36.28 21.53
C THR A 266 26.76 35.81 21.12
N ILE A 267 25.71 36.21 21.83
CA ILE A 267 24.31 35.90 21.49
C ILE A 267 23.97 36.28 20.05
N SER A 268 24.40 37.46 19.62
CA SER A 268 24.19 37.94 18.23
C SER A 268 24.86 37.04 17.20
N GLN A 269 26.08 36.56 17.47
CA GLN A 269 26.79 35.62 16.61
C GLN A 269 26.11 34.25 16.58
N ILE A 270 25.62 33.76 17.74
CA ILE A 270 24.86 32.51 17.82
C ILE A 270 23.55 32.63 17.04
N ALA A 271 22.80 33.69 17.21
CA ALA A 271 21.56 33.98 16.49
C ALA A 271 21.79 33.97 14.97
N MET A 272 22.85 34.63 14.50
CA MET A 272 23.23 34.62 13.08
C MET A 272 23.62 33.25 12.58
N ALA A 273 24.42 32.47 13.31
CA ALA A 273 24.90 31.15 12.94
C ALA A 273 23.80 30.12 12.88
N THR A 274 22.76 30.24 13.72
CA THR A 274 21.64 29.30 13.83
C THR A 274 20.40 29.75 13.09
N ASN A 275 20.40 30.96 12.54
CA ASN A 275 19.23 31.62 11.92
C ASN A 275 18.02 31.65 12.88
N LEU A 276 18.29 31.98 14.15
CA LEU A 276 17.33 32.27 15.22
C LEU A 276 17.31 33.77 15.49
N THR A 277 16.27 34.26 16.15
CA THR A 277 16.30 35.60 16.73
C THR A 277 17.24 35.66 17.94
N GLU A 278 17.75 36.83 18.31
CA GLU A 278 18.58 36.96 19.51
C GLU A 278 17.85 36.53 20.79
N ASP A 279 16.55 36.83 20.88
CA ASP A 279 15.68 36.39 21.99
C ASP A 279 15.55 34.84 22.07
N GLU A 280 15.43 34.15 20.91
CA GLU A 280 15.43 32.70 20.86
C GLU A 280 16.80 32.11 21.20
N ALA A 281 17.89 32.71 20.73
CA ALA A 281 19.25 32.27 21.04
C ALA A 281 19.61 32.50 22.52
N GLU A 282 19.07 33.56 23.13
CA GLU A 282 19.26 33.86 24.54
C GLU A 282 18.49 32.88 25.44
N LYS A 283 17.29 32.45 25.02
CA LYS A 283 16.45 31.49 25.75
C LYS A 283 16.83 30.01 25.48
N ALA A 284 17.64 29.76 24.47
CA ALA A 284 18.15 28.43 24.17
C ALA A 284 19.19 27.98 25.22
#